data_1029f73795f6b5fc9dcff57044a01e1a
#
_entry.id   1029f73795f6b5fc9dcff57044a01e1a
#
_cell.length_a   1.000
_cell.length_b   1.000
_cell.length_c   1.000
_cell.angle_alpha   90.00
_cell.angle_beta   90.00
_cell.angle_gamma   90.00
#
_symmetry.space_group_name_H-M   'P 1'
#
loop_
_entity.id
_entity.type
_entity.pdbx_description
1 polymer ?
#
loop_
_entity_poly.entity_id
_entity_poly.type
_entity_poly.pdbx_seq_one_letter_code
_entity_poly.pdbx_strand_id
1 'polypeptide(L)'
;MCTGGAVARAYKAGTPLGNPEMMQVHPTAIPGEDKCRLMSESARGEGGRVWVPAVKKDGKWVPHPDSAKDPRSLPDTERYYFLEEKYPGYGNLVPRDIATREIFWRCQEGFGIGGGNMVYLDITHLPQGTKDKLAAILEIYEKFTGDDPRETPMKIFPAVHYTMGGLY
;
A
#
# COMPACT_ATOMS: atom_id res chain seq x y z
N MET A 1 7.53 -16.01 12.09
CA MET A 1 6.43 -16.06 11.10
C MET A 1 5.42 -17.11 11.52
N CYS A 2 4.14 -16.80 11.48
CA CYS A 2 3.08 -17.79 11.77
C CYS A 2 2.78 -18.59 10.49
N THR A 3 3.07 -19.89 10.51
CA THR A 3 2.94 -20.78 9.34
C THR A 3 1.60 -21.51 9.26
N GLY A 4 0.68 -21.26 10.20
CA GLY A 4 -0.61 -21.97 10.28
C GLY A 4 -0.52 -23.40 10.78
N GLY A 5 0.65 -23.87 11.24
CA GLY A 5 0.84 -25.27 11.67
C GLY A 5 -0.07 -25.71 12.81
N ALA A 6 -0.37 -24.82 13.76
CA ALA A 6 -1.29 -25.10 14.85
C ALA A 6 -2.73 -25.29 14.35
N VAL A 7 -3.19 -24.42 13.47
CA VAL A 7 -4.53 -24.50 12.84
C VAL A 7 -4.65 -25.77 12.02
N ALA A 8 -3.62 -26.11 11.23
CA ALA A 8 -3.60 -27.34 10.44
C ALA A 8 -3.69 -28.62 11.30
N ARG A 9 -3.02 -28.65 12.48
CA ARG A 9 -3.13 -29.78 13.43
C ARG A 9 -4.53 -29.89 14.02
N ALA A 10 -5.11 -28.76 14.44
CA ALA A 10 -6.47 -28.76 14.99
C ALA A 10 -7.51 -29.22 13.92
N TYR A 11 -7.38 -28.73 12.68
CA TYR A 11 -8.22 -29.17 11.57
C TYR A 11 -8.11 -30.68 11.31
N LYS A 12 -6.88 -31.21 11.27
CA LYS A 12 -6.67 -32.67 11.13
C LYS A 12 -7.22 -33.49 12.29
N ALA A 13 -7.35 -32.89 13.48
CA ALA A 13 -8.00 -33.52 14.64
C ALA A 13 -9.52 -33.39 14.63
N GLY A 14 -10.11 -32.84 13.57
CA GLY A 14 -11.56 -32.72 13.40
C GLY A 14 -12.16 -31.41 13.89
N THR A 15 -11.37 -30.41 14.27
CA THR A 15 -11.87 -29.10 14.66
C THR A 15 -12.36 -28.34 13.41
N PRO A 16 -13.61 -27.85 13.39
CA PRO A 16 -14.11 -27.08 12.25
C PRO A 16 -13.43 -25.71 12.13
N LEU A 17 -13.39 -25.17 10.92
CA LEU A 17 -12.91 -23.82 10.63
C LEU A 17 -14.10 -22.92 10.28
N GLY A 18 -14.14 -21.73 10.89
CA GLY A 18 -15.09 -20.68 10.54
C GLY A 18 -14.46 -19.68 9.57
N ASN A 19 -15.16 -19.40 8.47
CA ASN A 19 -14.77 -18.41 7.44
C ASN A 19 -13.31 -18.55 6.93
N PRO A 20 -12.82 -19.77 6.62
CA PRO A 20 -11.43 -19.99 6.21
C PRO A 20 -11.10 -19.34 4.88
N GLU A 21 -12.10 -19.04 4.05
CA GLU A 21 -11.99 -18.35 2.77
C GLU A 21 -11.79 -16.85 2.89
N MET A 22 -12.05 -16.28 4.05
CA MET A 22 -11.91 -14.83 4.28
C MET A 22 -10.45 -14.44 4.46
N MET A 23 -9.84 -13.96 3.38
CA MET A 23 -8.47 -13.47 3.36
C MET A 23 -8.43 -11.95 3.38
N GLN A 24 -7.64 -11.36 4.28
CA GLN A 24 -7.34 -9.93 4.23
C GLN A 24 -6.14 -9.67 3.32
N VAL A 25 -6.29 -8.71 2.42
CA VAL A 25 -5.19 -8.17 1.63
C VAL A 25 -4.80 -6.81 2.23
N HIS A 26 -3.51 -6.65 2.55
CA HIS A 26 -2.98 -5.39 3.06
C HIS A 26 -2.60 -4.48 1.90
N PRO A 27 -3.01 -3.20 1.90
CA PRO A 27 -2.76 -2.30 0.77
C PRO A 27 -1.31 -1.83 0.64
N THR A 28 -0.51 -1.92 1.71
CA THR A 28 0.81 -1.29 1.81
C THR A 28 1.94 -2.29 2.07
N ALA A 29 2.00 -3.39 1.29
CA ALA A 29 3.16 -4.27 1.31
C ALA A 29 4.39 -3.56 0.72
N ILE A 30 5.56 -3.87 1.28
CA ILE A 30 6.85 -3.33 0.85
C ILE A 30 7.39 -4.24 -0.26
N PRO A 31 7.84 -3.69 -1.41
CA PRO A 31 8.42 -4.48 -2.49
C PRO A 31 9.72 -5.18 -2.03
N GLY A 32 9.98 -6.35 -2.61
CA GLY A 32 11.15 -7.16 -2.33
C GLY A 32 10.87 -8.65 -2.50
N GLU A 33 11.89 -9.49 -2.26
CA GLU A 33 11.76 -10.95 -2.38
C GLU A 33 10.85 -11.55 -1.31
N ASP A 34 10.88 -11.00 -0.09
CA ASP A 34 10.02 -11.39 1.02
C ASP A 34 8.69 -10.63 0.98
N LYS A 35 7.63 -11.29 0.52
CA LYS A 35 6.29 -10.73 0.39
C LYS A 35 5.53 -10.55 1.72
N CYS A 36 6.12 -10.93 2.85
CA CYS A 36 5.51 -10.80 4.17
C CYS A 36 5.79 -9.44 4.84
N ARG A 37 6.47 -8.54 4.16
CA ARG A 37 6.85 -7.22 4.71
C ARG A 37 5.79 -6.20 4.42
N LEU A 38 5.34 -5.51 5.46
CA LEU A 38 4.26 -4.54 5.39
C LEU A 38 4.73 -3.20 5.95
N MET A 39 4.38 -2.12 5.26
CA MET A 39 4.40 -0.78 5.84
C MET A 39 3.21 -0.65 6.79
N SER A 40 3.49 -0.18 8.00
CA SER A 40 2.46 0.02 9.01
C SER A 40 1.34 0.95 8.53
N GLU A 41 0.12 0.64 8.94
CA GLU A 41 -1.06 1.51 8.75
C GLU A 41 -0.83 2.94 9.27
N SER A 42 0.04 3.09 10.27
CA SER A 42 0.39 4.39 10.85
C SER A 42 0.92 5.38 9.81
N ALA A 43 1.58 4.92 8.74
CA ALA A 43 2.06 5.81 7.68
C ALA A 43 0.91 6.56 6.99
N ARG A 44 -0.21 5.87 6.69
CA ARG A 44 -1.44 6.51 6.19
C ARG A 44 -2.16 7.29 7.28
N GLY A 45 -2.21 6.71 8.50
CA GLY A 45 -2.88 7.30 9.67
C GLY A 45 -2.32 8.67 10.07
N GLU A 46 -1.03 8.86 9.94
CA GLU A 46 -0.34 10.14 10.26
C GLU A 46 -0.34 11.12 9.06
N GLY A 47 -1.05 10.82 8.00
CA GLY A 47 -1.24 11.72 6.86
C GLY A 47 -0.48 11.35 5.59
N GLY A 48 0.04 10.14 5.50
CA GLY A 48 0.65 9.64 4.25
C GLY A 48 -0.36 9.56 3.12
N ARG A 49 0.02 10.01 1.93
CA ARG A 49 -0.84 10.13 0.74
C ARG A 49 -0.52 9.06 -0.29
N VAL A 50 -1.55 8.37 -0.76
CA VAL A 50 -1.41 7.35 -1.81
C VAL A 50 -1.71 7.96 -3.17
N TRP A 51 -0.80 7.77 -4.13
CA TRP A 51 -0.94 8.33 -5.46
C TRP A 51 -0.26 7.48 -6.53
N VAL A 52 -0.60 7.76 -7.79
CA VAL A 52 0.04 7.19 -8.98
C VAL A 52 0.47 8.30 -9.94
N PRO A 53 1.56 8.09 -10.72
CA PRO A 53 1.95 9.01 -11.79
C PRO A 53 0.86 9.07 -12.86
N ALA A 54 0.34 10.26 -13.14
CA ALA A 54 -0.71 10.45 -14.12
C ALA A 54 -0.71 11.88 -14.66
N VAL A 55 -1.27 12.07 -15.84
CA VAL A 55 -1.48 13.41 -16.44
C VAL A 55 -2.95 13.58 -16.79
N LYS A 56 -3.42 14.83 -16.83
CA LYS A 56 -4.79 15.13 -17.28
C LYS A 56 -4.81 15.37 -18.79
N LYS A 57 -5.67 14.62 -19.50
CA LYS A 57 -6.02 14.85 -20.91
C LYS A 57 -7.54 15.00 -21.02
N ASP A 58 -8.00 16.08 -21.58
CA ASP A 58 -9.44 16.40 -21.72
C ASP A 58 -10.22 16.28 -20.40
N GLY A 59 -9.60 16.74 -19.29
CA GLY A 59 -10.17 16.70 -17.96
C GLY A 59 -10.16 15.34 -17.26
N LYS A 60 -9.67 14.27 -17.90
CA LYS A 60 -9.58 12.92 -17.35
C LYS A 60 -8.15 12.56 -17.03
N TRP A 61 -7.96 11.80 -15.94
CA TRP A 61 -6.68 11.20 -15.63
C TRP A 61 -6.35 10.07 -16.61
N VAL A 62 -5.13 10.08 -17.12
CA VAL A 62 -4.54 8.98 -17.91
C VAL A 62 -3.17 8.64 -17.35
N PRO A 63 -2.70 7.40 -17.53
CA PRO A 63 -1.38 7.00 -17.07
C PRO A 63 -0.29 7.94 -17.58
N HIS A 64 0.68 8.24 -16.71
CA HIS A 64 1.82 9.06 -17.09
C HIS A 64 2.67 8.34 -18.15
N PRO A 65 3.08 9.03 -19.25
CA PRO A 65 3.84 8.40 -20.34
C PRO A 65 5.19 7.83 -19.86
N ASP A 66 5.76 8.39 -18.80
CA ASP A 66 6.96 7.89 -18.11
C ASP A 66 6.65 7.70 -16.63
N SER A 67 5.85 6.68 -16.32
CA SER A 67 5.43 6.38 -14.95
C SER A 67 6.55 5.77 -14.08
N ALA A 68 7.72 5.46 -14.65
CA ALA A 68 8.91 5.00 -13.93
C ALA A 68 9.85 6.14 -13.52
N LYS A 69 9.56 7.38 -13.93
CA LYS A 69 10.33 8.57 -13.60
C LYS A 69 10.50 8.73 -12.08
N ASP A 70 11.59 9.37 -11.67
CA ASP A 70 11.83 9.69 -10.26
C ASP A 70 10.63 10.45 -9.65
N PRO A 71 9.96 9.90 -8.64
CA PRO A 71 8.77 10.52 -8.06
C PRO A 71 9.00 11.91 -7.49
N ARG A 72 10.24 12.23 -7.10
CA ARG A 72 10.61 13.56 -6.59
C ARG A 72 10.57 14.63 -7.67
N SER A 73 10.77 14.23 -8.92
CA SER A 73 10.75 15.13 -10.08
C SER A 73 9.34 15.39 -10.63
N LEU A 74 8.33 14.64 -10.18
CA LEU A 74 6.96 14.79 -10.63
C LEU A 74 6.27 15.93 -9.84
N PRO A 75 5.77 16.97 -10.51
CA PRO A 75 4.98 18.01 -9.85
C PRO A 75 3.65 17.44 -9.34
N ASP A 76 3.01 18.12 -8.40
CA ASP A 76 1.74 17.71 -7.83
C ASP A 76 0.62 17.57 -8.89
N THR A 77 0.70 18.32 -9.97
CA THR A 77 -0.22 18.24 -11.13
C THR A 77 -0.12 16.94 -11.94
N GLU A 78 0.95 16.17 -11.74
CA GLU A 78 1.19 14.86 -12.37
C GLU A 78 1.06 13.70 -11.37
N ARG A 79 0.51 13.99 -10.17
CA ARG A 79 0.23 13.02 -9.12
C ARG A 79 -1.28 12.84 -8.98
N TYR A 80 -1.78 11.66 -9.27
CA TYR A 80 -3.20 11.35 -9.11
C TYR A 80 -3.46 10.74 -7.74
N TYR A 81 -4.03 11.52 -6.83
CA TYR A 81 -4.42 11.12 -5.47
C TYR A 81 -5.82 10.48 -5.51
N PHE A 82 -5.91 9.31 -6.09
CA PHE A 82 -7.17 8.65 -6.43
C PHE A 82 -8.07 8.32 -5.23
N LEU A 83 -7.49 8.05 -4.05
CA LEU A 83 -8.28 7.82 -2.83
C LEU A 83 -8.94 9.11 -2.35
N GLU A 84 -8.22 10.22 -2.37
CA GLU A 84 -8.73 11.52 -1.93
C GLU A 84 -9.82 12.04 -2.87
N GLU A 85 -9.62 11.87 -4.19
CA GLU A 85 -10.59 12.31 -5.20
C GLU A 85 -11.87 11.48 -5.14
N LYS A 86 -11.76 10.16 -4.98
CA LYS A 86 -12.91 9.27 -4.98
C LYS A 86 -13.65 9.21 -3.63
N TYR A 87 -12.93 9.39 -2.53
CA TYR A 87 -13.45 9.29 -1.16
C TYR A 87 -13.11 10.54 -0.34
N PRO A 88 -13.62 11.72 -0.67
CA PRO A 88 -13.20 12.99 -0.06
C PRO A 88 -13.44 13.06 1.46
N GLY A 89 -14.39 12.26 2.00
CA GLY A 89 -14.66 12.22 3.44
C GLY A 89 -13.66 11.38 4.24
N TYR A 90 -12.96 10.46 3.61
CA TYR A 90 -12.00 9.56 4.25
C TYR A 90 -10.57 9.72 3.70
N GLY A 91 -10.44 10.11 2.44
CA GLY A 91 -9.15 10.25 1.78
C GLY A 91 -8.30 8.98 1.88
N ASN A 92 -7.09 9.13 2.36
CA ASN A 92 -6.16 8.00 2.54
C ASN A 92 -6.50 7.11 3.76
N LEU A 93 -7.49 7.48 4.58
CA LEU A 93 -7.95 6.71 5.75
C LEU A 93 -9.08 5.73 5.43
N VAL A 94 -9.40 5.51 4.16
CA VAL A 94 -10.35 4.46 3.76
C VAL A 94 -9.94 3.10 4.31
N PRO A 95 -10.91 2.20 4.64
CA PRO A 95 -10.63 0.83 5.07
C PRO A 95 -9.68 0.09 4.13
N ARG A 96 -8.96 -0.90 4.67
CA ARG A 96 -7.92 -1.65 3.93
C ARG A 96 -8.44 -2.33 2.66
N ASP A 97 -9.64 -2.89 2.71
CA ASP A 97 -10.27 -3.55 1.56
C ASP A 97 -10.58 -2.55 0.43
N ILE A 98 -11.02 -1.33 0.78
CA ILE A 98 -11.26 -0.25 -0.19
C ILE A 98 -9.92 0.18 -0.79
N ALA A 99 -8.93 0.51 0.03
CA ALA A 99 -7.61 0.92 -0.45
C ALA A 99 -6.99 -0.14 -1.37
N THR A 100 -7.05 -1.41 -0.97
CA THR A 100 -6.54 -2.55 -1.75
C THR A 100 -7.20 -2.63 -3.13
N ARG A 101 -8.54 -2.56 -3.20
CA ARG A 101 -9.28 -2.62 -4.47
C ARG A 101 -8.95 -1.44 -5.37
N GLU A 102 -8.90 -0.23 -4.81
CA GLU A 102 -8.58 0.96 -5.59
C GLU A 102 -7.16 0.90 -6.17
N ILE A 103 -6.17 0.48 -5.38
CA ILE A 103 -4.80 0.28 -5.85
C ILE A 103 -4.78 -0.77 -6.96
N PHE A 104 -5.44 -1.91 -6.77
CA PHE A 104 -5.52 -2.97 -7.76
C PHE A 104 -6.09 -2.45 -9.10
N TRP A 105 -7.24 -1.77 -9.05
CA TRP A 105 -7.87 -1.26 -10.27
C TRP A 105 -7.03 -0.20 -10.96
N ARG A 106 -6.40 0.73 -10.20
CA ARG A 106 -5.48 1.71 -10.80
C ARG A 106 -4.31 1.04 -11.52
N CYS A 107 -3.75 -0.01 -10.95
CA CYS A 107 -2.69 -0.77 -11.62
C CYS A 107 -3.21 -1.51 -12.87
N GLN A 108 -4.41 -2.12 -12.82
CA GLN A 108 -5.01 -2.78 -13.99
C GLN A 108 -5.35 -1.81 -15.12
N GLU A 109 -5.68 -0.57 -14.79
CA GLU A 109 -5.91 0.51 -15.77
C GLU A 109 -4.60 1.13 -16.32
N GLY A 110 -3.44 0.61 -15.91
CA GLY A 110 -2.13 1.02 -16.39
C GLY A 110 -1.48 2.19 -15.65
N PHE A 111 -2.07 2.66 -14.53
CA PHE A 111 -1.50 3.75 -13.72
C PHE A 111 -0.35 3.31 -12.81
N GLY A 112 -0.08 2.01 -12.70
CA GLY A 112 0.99 1.51 -11.86
C GLY A 112 2.37 2.04 -12.26
N ILE A 113 3.28 2.13 -11.31
CA ILE A 113 4.66 2.59 -11.53
C ILE A 113 5.34 1.69 -12.56
N GLY A 114 5.85 2.28 -13.64
CA GLY A 114 6.46 1.54 -14.75
C GLY A 114 5.50 0.55 -15.43
N GLY A 115 4.18 0.77 -15.37
CA GLY A 115 3.16 -0.17 -15.86
C GLY A 115 2.99 -1.43 -14.99
N GLY A 116 3.59 -1.45 -13.80
CA GLY A 116 3.54 -2.58 -12.86
C GLY A 116 2.38 -2.49 -11.85
N ASN A 117 2.50 -3.29 -10.78
CA ASN A 117 1.46 -3.43 -9.75
C ASN A 117 1.78 -2.64 -8.46
N MET A 118 2.54 -1.55 -8.57
CA MET A 118 2.93 -0.71 -7.44
C MET A 118 2.39 0.70 -7.60
N VAL A 119 2.16 1.34 -6.46
CA VAL A 119 1.78 2.76 -6.35
C VAL A 119 2.67 3.45 -5.32
N TYR A 120 2.61 4.77 -5.20
CA TYR A 120 3.35 5.50 -4.20
C TYR A 120 2.53 5.72 -2.93
N LEU A 121 3.21 5.61 -1.76
CA LEU A 121 2.77 6.13 -0.46
C LEU A 121 3.77 7.21 -0.05
N ASP A 122 3.31 8.44 0.01
CA ASP A 122 4.15 9.62 0.21
C ASP A 122 3.95 10.20 1.61
N ILE A 123 5.06 10.31 2.36
CA ILE A 123 5.14 10.97 3.67
C ILE A 123 6.14 12.14 3.65
N THR A 124 6.73 12.44 2.49
CA THR A 124 7.81 13.44 2.39
C THR A 124 7.34 14.85 2.79
N HIS A 125 6.05 15.14 2.60
CA HIS A 125 5.39 16.39 2.96
C HIS A 125 5.09 16.55 4.46
N LEU A 126 5.20 15.46 5.26
CA LEU A 126 4.86 15.50 6.68
C LEU A 126 5.90 16.29 7.48
N PRO A 127 5.47 16.99 8.56
CA PRO A 127 6.38 17.68 9.48
C PRO A 127 7.40 16.71 10.11
N GLN A 128 8.59 17.22 10.43
CA GLN A 128 9.66 16.41 11.04
C GLN A 128 9.20 15.66 12.29
N GLY A 129 8.47 16.31 13.21
CA GLY A 129 7.97 15.66 14.41
C GLY A 129 7.03 14.46 14.15
N THR A 130 6.31 14.45 13.02
CA THR A 130 5.51 13.29 12.61
C THR A 130 6.42 12.19 12.02
N LYS A 131 7.41 12.55 11.23
CA LYS A 131 8.41 11.61 10.70
C LYS A 131 9.18 10.93 11.84
N ASP A 132 9.50 11.67 12.91
CA ASP A 132 10.17 11.13 14.09
C ASP A 132 9.31 10.08 14.82
N LYS A 133 8.00 10.29 14.93
CA LYS A 133 7.06 9.27 15.48
C LYS A 133 7.03 8.00 14.65
N LEU A 134 7.23 8.11 13.34
CA LEU A 134 7.23 7.00 12.42
C LEU A 134 8.63 6.36 12.23
N ALA A 135 9.68 6.88 12.87
CA ALA A 135 11.08 6.54 12.62
C ALA A 135 11.33 5.03 12.51
N ALA A 136 10.83 4.23 13.47
CA ALA A 136 11.07 2.78 13.49
C ALA A 136 10.51 2.06 12.23
N ILE A 137 9.34 2.46 11.74
CA ILE A 137 8.76 1.83 10.54
C ILE A 137 9.41 2.35 9.26
N LEU A 138 9.88 3.60 9.25
CA LEU A 138 10.62 4.17 8.11
C LEU A 138 11.99 3.52 7.96
N GLU A 139 12.71 3.28 9.07
CA GLU A 139 13.98 2.53 9.07
C GLU A 139 13.81 1.09 8.55
N ILE A 140 12.68 0.44 8.85
CA ILE A 140 12.38 -0.88 8.29
C ILE A 140 12.27 -0.80 6.76
N TYR A 141 11.55 0.19 6.24
CA TYR A 141 11.42 0.38 4.79
C TYR A 141 12.79 0.61 4.14
N GLU A 142 13.56 1.54 4.68
CA GLU A 142 14.91 1.87 4.19
C GLU A 142 15.84 0.66 4.17
N LYS A 143 15.84 -0.16 5.24
CA LYS A 143 16.64 -1.40 5.31
C LYS A 143 16.27 -2.42 4.23
N PHE A 144 15.01 -2.44 3.79
CA PHE A 144 14.54 -3.41 2.81
C PHE A 144 14.65 -2.95 1.36
N THR A 145 14.57 -1.66 1.12
CA THR A 145 14.53 -1.10 -0.24
C THR A 145 15.78 -0.31 -0.59
N GLY A 146 16.50 0.19 0.41
CA GLY A 146 17.62 1.11 0.23
C GLY A 146 17.20 2.57 0.02
N ASP A 147 15.89 2.84 -0.09
CA ASP A 147 15.36 4.19 -0.28
C ASP A 147 14.93 4.80 1.07
N ASP A 148 15.35 6.03 1.36
CA ASP A 148 14.87 6.76 2.54
C ASP A 148 13.46 7.32 2.29
N PRO A 149 12.43 6.81 2.99
CA PRO A 149 11.06 7.28 2.80
C PRO A 149 10.80 8.71 3.30
N ARG A 150 11.73 9.30 4.03
CA ARG A 150 11.65 10.70 4.47
C ARG A 150 11.91 11.68 3.32
N GLU A 151 12.63 11.21 2.29
CA GLU A 151 13.05 12.00 1.13
C GLU A 151 12.37 11.55 -0.18
N THR A 152 12.01 10.26 -0.27
CA THR A 152 11.46 9.66 -1.49
C THR A 152 10.15 8.94 -1.19
N PRO A 153 9.07 9.16 -1.96
CA PRO A 153 7.83 8.40 -1.81
C PRO A 153 8.06 6.89 -1.88
N MET A 154 7.47 6.17 -0.92
CA MET A 154 7.57 4.72 -0.82
C MET A 154 6.81 4.02 -1.94
N LYS A 155 7.39 2.99 -2.53
CA LYS A 155 6.66 2.06 -3.40
C LYS A 155 5.94 1.03 -2.54
N ILE A 156 4.65 0.84 -2.80
CA ILE A 156 3.81 -0.12 -2.10
C ILE A 156 2.94 -0.90 -3.09
N PHE A 157 2.46 -2.06 -2.68
CA PHE A 157 1.53 -2.87 -3.45
C PHE A 157 0.61 -3.69 -2.54
N PRO A 158 -0.57 -4.14 -3.01
CA PRO A 158 -1.44 -5.01 -2.25
C PRO A 158 -0.87 -6.42 -2.12
N ALA A 159 -0.81 -6.97 -0.90
CA ALA A 159 -0.39 -8.36 -0.67
C ALA A 159 -1.29 -9.06 0.34
N VAL A 160 -1.42 -10.37 0.18
CA VAL A 160 -2.14 -11.21 1.15
C VAL A 160 -1.47 -11.08 2.51
N HIS A 161 -2.27 -10.80 3.53
CA HIS A 161 -1.79 -10.53 4.88
C HIS A 161 -2.08 -11.69 5.83
N TYR A 162 -3.34 -12.01 6.06
CA TYR A 162 -3.74 -13.12 6.93
C TYR A 162 -5.16 -13.62 6.63
N THR A 163 -5.46 -14.81 7.15
CA THR A 163 -6.82 -15.35 7.15
C THR A 163 -7.61 -14.72 8.29
N MET A 164 -8.76 -14.14 8.00
CA MET A 164 -9.65 -13.53 8.99
C MET A 164 -10.49 -14.55 9.73
N GLY A 165 -10.70 -15.73 9.13
CA GLY A 165 -11.29 -16.89 9.78
C GLY A 165 -10.32 -17.60 10.72
N GLY A 166 -10.80 -18.65 11.39
CA GLY A 166 -10.00 -19.42 12.33
C GLY A 166 -10.71 -20.69 12.81
N LEU A 167 -10.20 -21.26 13.91
CA LEU A 167 -10.83 -22.39 14.58
C LEU A 167 -12.19 -21.98 15.18
N TYR A 168 -13.19 -22.82 14.97
CA TYR A 168 -14.55 -22.64 15.50
C TYR A 168 -14.76 -23.49 16.75
#